data_5e185e629f96fb58a5d4e2db24338442
#
_entry.id   5e185e629f96fb58a5d4e2db24338442
#
_cell.length_a   1.000
_cell.length_b   1.000
_cell.length_c   1.000
_cell.angle_alpha   90.00
_cell.angle_beta   90.00
_cell.angle_gamma   90.00
#
_symmetry.space_group_name_H-M   'P 1'
#
loop_
_entity.id
_entity.type
_entity.pdbx_description
1 polymer ?
#
loop_
_entity_poly.entity_id
_entity_poly.type
_entity_poly.pdbx_seq_one_letter_code
_entity_poly.pdbx_strand_id
1 'polypeptide(L)'
;MIEVSRLLVSEKLENKDLRHRRREGSAPVVVWCTTRKCNLNCMHCYSGGNAATDGELSTDEAKKMLDELAKCGSPFMILSGGEPFLRPDVFELGSYAREIGLPVIVSSNGTVVTREIAAKAADAGFGYVGISLDGLAETNNSFRGSGDAYSNALQGMRNLRDAGIKTGLRFTITRLNFHELPQIMDLLVKEGFHRLCVYHLEYSGRGRELMNNDLSPDERRKAVDNLFRKTVEINRHNHDLEVLTVGNYADAAYIYMKVLKEDPQKAKAAYEHFLRNGGEGCGEKLAYIDEKGNVFASQHMNTELGNIRERSFNDIWNSNNEFLWKLRHREKLFRGRCAECRFLEICRGGSRARALAVHDDFGAPDPSCYLTEEEILKPMHEEAQA
;
A
#
# COMPACT_ATOMS: atom_id res chain seq x y z
N MET A 1 0.11 -6.46 -0.36
CA MET A 1 0.23 -6.30 1.10
C MET A 1 0.52 -7.64 1.72
N ILE A 2 1.37 -7.69 2.73
CA ILE A 2 1.78 -8.89 3.49
C ILE A 2 1.19 -8.79 4.90
N GLU A 3 0.42 -9.80 5.32
CA GLU A 3 -0.28 -9.83 6.61
C GLU A 3 0.62 -10.36 7.73
N VAL A 4 1.52 -9.49 8.24
CA VAL A 4 2.58 -9.85 9.20
C VAL A 4 2.01 -10.46 10.48
N SER A 5 1.05 -9.81 11.12
CA SER A 5 0.48 -10.28 12.39
C SER A 5 -0.17 -11.66 12.23
N ARG A 6 -0.98 -11.90 11.19
CA ARG A 6 -1.58 -13.21 10.95
C ARG A 6 -0.56 -14.29 10.70
N LEU A 7 0.44 -14.01 9.85
CA LEU A 7 1.45 -14.99 9.47
C LEU A 7 2.36 -15.38 10.65
N LEU A 8 2.67 -14.43 11.55
CA LEU A 8 3.57 -14.70 12.68
C LEU A 8 2.82 -15.17 13.94
N VAL A 9 1.63 -14.65 14.22
CA VAL A 9 0.94 -14.86 15.50
C VAL A 9 -0.08 -15.99 15.46
N SER A 10 -0.82 -16.18 14.33
CA SER A 10 -1.86 -17.21 14.28
C SER A 10 -1.29 -18.60 14.42
N GLU A 11 -1.86 -19.44 15.29
CA GLU A 11 -1.45 -20.84 15.44
C GLU A 11 -1.73 -21.67 14.19
N LYS A 12 -2.84 -21.40 13.50
CA LYS A 12 -3.21 -22.05 12.23
C LYS A 12 -3.53 -21.01 11.17
N LEU A 13 -2.98 -21.21 9.97
CA LEU A 13 -3.29 -20.40 8.80
C LEU A 13 -4.39 -21.08 7.98
N GLU A 14 -5.63 -20.61 8.12
CA GLU A 14 -6.72 -21.06 7.27
C GLU A 14 -6.87 -20.15 6.05
N ASN A 15 -7.12 -20.74 4.88
CA ASN A 15 -7.24 -20.00 3.62
C ASN A 15 -8.36 -18.95 3.60
N LYS A 16 -9.42 -19.14 4.38
CA LYS A 16 -10.54 -18.20 4.50
C LYS A 16 -10.16 -16.91 5.22
N ASP A 17 -9.12 -16.93 6.05
CA ASP A 17 -8.74 -15.81 6.91
C ASP A 17 -7.83 -14.79 6.22
N LEU A 18 -7.32 -15.10 5.05
CA LEU A 18 -6.36 -14.30 4.33
C LEU A 18 -7.05 -13.43 3.27
N ARG A 19 -6.92 -12.11 3.40
CA ARG A 19 -7.74 -11.13 2.67
C ARG A 19 -7.25 -10.79 1.27
N HIS A 20 -5.95 -10.83 1.03
CA HIS A 20 -5.33 -10.28 -0.18
C HIS A 20 -5.06 -11.36 -1.24
N ARG A 21 -6.09 -12.01 -1.75
CA ARG A 21 -5.96 -13.01 -2.81
C ARG A 21 -6.00 -12.38 -4.20
N ARG A 22 -5.16 -12.88 -5.11
CA ARG A 22 -5.36 -12.70 -6.53
C ARG A 22 -6.60 -13.49 -6.94
N ARG A 23 -7.54 -12.84 -7.61
CA ARG A 23 -8.67 -13.50 -8.27
C ARG A 23 -8.40 -13.43 -9.76
N GLU A 24 -8.20 -14.55 -10.41
CA GLU A 24 -8.07 -14.59 -11.87
C GLU A 24 -9.30 -13.96 -12.52
N GLY A 25 -9.08 -13.10 -13.52
CA GLY A 25 -10.16 -12.42 -14.24
C GLY A 25 -10.87 -11.31 -13.46
N SER A 26 -10.49 -11.00 -12.21
CA SER A 26 -11.08 -9.87 -11.49
C SER A 26 -10.46 -8.54 -11.92
N ALA A 27 -11.29 -7.49 -11.96
CA ALA A 27 -10.82 -6.13 -12.13
C ALA A 27 -9.88 -5.72 -10.98
N PRO A 28 -8.95 -4.77 -11.23
CA PRO A 28 -8.04 -4.30 -10.21
C PRO A 28 -8.74 -3.47 -9.14
N VAL A 29 -8.11 -3.37 -7.96
CA VAL A 29 -8.35 -2.27 -7.04
C VAL A 29 -7.86 -0.98 -7.70
N VAL A 30 -8.68 0.05 -7.70
CA VAL A 30 -8.31 1.34 -8.28
C VAL A 30 -8.01 2.34 -7.18
N VAL A 31 -6.82 2.94 -7.23
CA VAL A 31 -6.48 4.13 -6.45
C VAL A 31 -6.78 5.34 -7.31
N TRP A 32 -7.65 6.23 -6.86
CA TRP A 32 -7.97 7.45 -7.57
C TRP A 32 -7.42 8.67 -6.83
N CYS A 33 -6.63 9.49 -7.53
CA CYS A 33 -6.28 10.83 -7.09
C CYS A 33 -7.49 11.74 -7.28
N THR A 34 -8.26 11.95 -6.22
CA THR A 34 -9.52 12.70 -6.31
C THR A 34 -9.29 14.19 -6.58
N THR A 35 -8.18 14.72 -6.08
CA THR A 35 -7.74 16.11 -6.26
C THR A 35 -6.25 16.24 -5.99
N ARG A 36 -5.60 17.21 -6.58
CA ARG A 36 -4.21 17.58 -6.23
C ARG A 36 -4.12 18.60 -5.10
N LYS A 37 -5.25 19.17 -4.68
CA LYS A 37 -5.30 20.06 -3.53
C LYS A 37 -4.88 19.33 -2.26
N CYS A 38 -3.95 19.91 -1.51
CA CYS A 38 -3.48 19.37 -0.23
C CYS A 38 -3.10 20.52 0.70
N ASN A 39 -3.30 20.33 1.98
CA ASN A 39 -2.87 21.28 3.01
C ASN A 39 -1.48 20.97 3.59
N LEU A 40 -0.81 19.92 3.11
CA LEU A 40 0.53 19.50 3.55
C LEU A 40 1.53 19.49 2.39
N ASN A 41 2.83 19.50 2.72
CA ASN A 41 3.94 19.42 1.76
C ASN A 41 4.93 18.31 2.13
N CYS A 42 4.44 17.06 2.16
CA CYS A 42 5.21 15.91 2.62
C CYS A 42 6.45 15.65 1.76
N MET A 43 7.57 15.28 2.38
CA MET A 43 8.86 15.01 1.73
C MET A 43 8.80 13.85 0.73
N HIS A 44 7.99 12.84 0.99
CA HIS A 44 7.86 11.60 0.17
C HIS A 44 6.61 11.57 -0.72
N CYS A 45 5.94 12.71 -0.94
CA CYS A 45 4.68 12.75 -1.65
C CYS A 45 4.82 12.27 -3.10
N TYR A 46 4.13 11.19 -3.48
CA TYR A 46 4.13 10.66 -4.83
C TYR A 46 3.29 11.49 -5.80
N SER A 47 2.20 12.12 -5.32
CA SER A 47 1.27 12.88 -6.17
C SER A 47 1.72 14.31 -6.44
N GLY A 48 2.73 14.81 -5.72
CA GLY A 48 3.20 16.20 -5.84
C GLY A 48 2.16 17.24 -5.42
N GLY A 49 1.34 16.95 -4.40
CA GLY A 49 0.24 17.80 -3.91
C GLY A 49 0.54 19.30 -3.87
N ASN A 50 -0.49 20.14 -3.88
CA ASN A 50 -0.47 21.60 -4.08
C ASN A 50 -0.21 22.08 -5.52
N ALA A 51 -0.35 21.21 -6.53
CA ALA A 51 -0.41 21.63 -7.91
C ALA A 51 -1.78 22.25 -8.26
N ALA A 52 -1.85 22.92 -9.41
CA ALA A 52 -3.10 23.46 -9.93
C ALA A 52 -4.16 22.35 -10.08
N THR A 53 -5.41 22.68 -9.78
CA THR A 53 -6.56 21.76 -9.85
C THR A 53 -7.30 21.83 -11.18
N ASP A 54 -6.75 22.57 -12.15
CA ASP A 54 -7.35 22.72 -13.47
C ASP A 54 -7.43 21.38 -14.21
N GLY A 55 -8.62 21.08 -14.73
CA GLY A 55 -8.87 19.85 -15.49
C GLY A 55 -9.11 18.60 -14.62
N GLU A 56 -9.30 18.74 -13.31
CA GLU A 56 -9.79 17.64 -12.49
C GLU A 56 -11.15 17.12 -12.99
N LEU A 57 -11.43 15.83 -12.76
CA LEU A 57 -12.72 15.26 -13.12
C LEU A 57 -13.85 15.99 -12.39
N SER A 58 -14.86 16.42 -13.12
CA SER A 58 -16.12 16.93 -12.56
C SER A 58 -16.85 15.84 -11.78
N THR A 59 -17.85 16.21 -10.98
CA THR A 59 -18.70 15.25 -10.25
C THR A 59 -19.35 14.24 -11.20
N ASP A 60 -19.85 14.68 -12.36
CA ASP A 60 -20.49 13.80 -13.34
C ASP A 60 -19.50 12.85 -14.02
N GLU A 61 -18.30 13.33 -14.37
CA GLU A 61 -17.23 12.49 -14.92
C GLU A 61 -16.77 11.46 -13.90
N ALA A 62 -16.63 11.86 -12.63
CA ALA A 62 -16.29 10.96 -11.54
C ALA A 62 -17.36 9.88 -11.31
N LYS A 63 -18.67 10.24 -11.35
CA LYS A 63 -19.76 9.26 -11.27
C LYS A 63 -19.74 8.27 -12.42
N LYS A 64 -19.50 8.71 -13.66
CA LYS A 64 -19.34 7.82 -14.82
C LYS A 64 -18.18 6.86 -14.64
N MET A 65 -17.04 7.33 -14.12
CA MET A 65 -15.90 6.48 -13.79
C MET A 65 -16.28 5.43 -12.73
N LEU A 66 -16.98 5.82 -11.66
CA LEU A 66 -17.45 4.90 -10.63
C LEU A 66 -18.35 3.81 -11.20
N ASP A 67 -19.30 4.18 -12.09
CA ASP A 67 -20.17 3.22 -12.80
C ASP A 67 -19.37 2.21 -13.61
N GLU A 68 -18.36 2.67 -14.35
CA GLU A 68 -17.49 1.77 -15.13
C GLU A 68 -16.72 0.81 -14.23
N LEU A 69 -16.15 1.28 -13.13
CA LEU A 69 -15.41 0.47 -12.20
C LEU A 69 -16.29 -0.57 -11.49
N ALA A 70 -17.51 -0.20 -11.12
CA ALA A 70 -18.51 -1.13 -10.58
C ALA A 70 -18.89 -2.21 -11.60
N LYS A 71 -19.15 -1.81 -12.88
CA LYS A 71 -19.45 -2.76 -13.98
C LYS A 71 -18.29 -3.69 -14.28
N CYS A 72 -17.05 -3.21 -14.19
CA CYS A 72 -15.86 -4.05 -14.34
C CYS A 72 -15.66 -5.04 -13.19
N GLY A 73 -16.37 -4.88 -12.06
CA GLY A 73 -16.23 -5.73 -10.89
C GLY A 73 -15.00 -5.39 -10.04
N SER A 74 -14.57 -4.11 -10.01
CA SER A 74 -13.54 -3.66 -9.07
C SER A 74 -13.97 -3.96 -7.64
N PRO A 75 -13.14 -4.64 -6.83
CA PRO A 75 -13.57 -5.10 -5.51
C PRO A 75 -13.80 -3.95 -4.52
N PHE A 76 -13.08 -2.87 -4.69
CA PHE A 76 -13.22 -1.60 -3.97
C PHE A 76 -12.35 -0.53 -4.61
N MET A 77 -12.63 0.73 -4.28
CA MET A 77 -11.84 1.89 -4.71
C MET A 77 -11.16 2.55 -3.50
N ILE A 78 -9.98 3.12 -3.74
CA ILE A 78 -9.25 3.93 -2.77
C ILE A 78 -9.27 5.38 -3.21
N LEU A 79 -9.99 6.24 -2.49
CA LEU A 79 -9.89 7.68 -2.66
C LEU A 79 -8.58 8.16 -2.03
N SER A 80 -7.75 8.80 -2.84
CA SER A 80 -6.44 9.31 -2.49
C SER A 80 -6.21 10.66 -3.20
N GLY A 81 -4.96 11.07 -3.32
CA GLY A 81 -4.59 12.27 -4.08
C GLY A 81 -3.69 13.20 -3.28
N GLY A 82 -4.00 14.48 -3.29
CA GLY A 82 -3.51 15.44 -2.31
C GLY A 82 -4.12 15.10 -0.95
N GLU A 83 -5.24 15.76 -0.62
CA GLU A 83 -6.08 15.39 0.52
C GLU A 83 -7.53 15.21 0.06
N PRO A 84 -8.06 13.98 0.05
CA PRO A 84 -9.41 13.72 -0.48
C PRO A 84 -10.51 14.53 0.18
N PHE A 85 -10.42 14.79 1.49
CA PHE A 85 -11.42 15.57 2.21
C PHE A 85 -11.42 17.07 1.89
N LEU A 86 -10.48 17.54 1.05
CA LEU A 86 -10.50 18.89 0.49
C LEU A 86 -11.23 18.96 -0.87
N ARG A 87 -11.65 17.84 -1.44
CA ARG A 87 -12.51 17.80 -2.61
C ARG A 87 -13.96 18.05 -2.17
N PRO A 88 -14.66 19.08 -2.73
CA PRO A 88 -15.97 19.50 -2.23
C PRO A 88 -17.06 18.42 -2.30
N ASP A 89 -17.06 17.61 -3.35
CA ASP A 89 -18.07 16.59 -3.65
C ASP A 89 -17.66 15.17 -3.18
N VAL A 90 -16.59 15.01 -2.39
CA VAL A 90 -16.06 13.69 -1.99
C VAL A 90 -17.09 12.85 -1.25
N PHE A 91 -17.94 13.45 -0.41
CA PHE A 91 -18.99 12.72 0.32
C PHE A 91 -20.15 12.30 -0.58
N GLU A 92 -20.53 13.16 -1.54
CA GLU A 92 -21.49 12.82 -2.57
C GLU A 92 -21.03 11.63 -3.40
N LEU A 93 -19.78 11.66 -3.86
CA LEU A 93 -19.17 10.57 -4.62
C LEU A 93 -19.06 9.27 -3.79
N GLY A 94 -18.78 9.37 -2.49
CA GLY A 94 -18.77 8.23 -1.58
C GLY A 94 -20.16 7.59 -1.42
N SER A 95 -21.19 8.41 -1.23
CA SER A 95 -22.58 7.96 -1.15
C SER A 95 -23.03 7.29 -2.46
N TYR A 96 -22.72 7.91 -3.59
CA TYR A 96 -23.01 7.35 -4.90
C TYR A 96 -22.33 6.01 -5.14
N ALA A 97 -21.05 5.90 -4.83
CA ALA A 97 -20.31 4.63 -4.94
C ALA A 97 -20.94 3.51 -4.11
N ARG A 98 -21.39 3.82 -2.88
CA ARG A 98 -22.12 2.88 -2.02
C ARG A 98 -23.44 2.43 -2.66
N GLU A 99 -24.20 3.36 -3.23
CA GLU A 99 -25.50 3.09 -3.90
C GLU A 99 -25.34 2.12 -5.08
N ILE A 100 -24.28 2.26 -5.85
CA ILE A 100 -23.99 1.37 -7.00
C ILE A 100 -23.22 0.10 -6.58
N GLY A 101 -23.01 -0.14 -5.28
CA GLY A 101 -22.36 -1.34 -4.75
C GLY A 101 -20.84 -1.40 -4.88
N LEU A 102 -20.16 -0.26 -5.12
CA LEU A 102 -18.70 -0.15 -5.15
C LEU A 102 -18.18 0.29 -3.77
N PRO A 103 -17.56 -0.59 -2.96
CA PRO A 103 -17.00 -0.20 -1.68
C PRO A 103 -15.90 0.85 -1.83
N VAL A 104 -15.89 1.84 -0.94
CA VAL A 104 -14.89 2.91 -0.94
C VAL A 104 -14.12 2.94 0.37
N ILE A 105 -12.81 3.09 0.27
CA ILE A 105 -11.92 3.39 1.38
C ILE A 105 -11.14 4.69 1.08
N VAL A 106 -10.69 5.37 2.12
CA VAL A 106 -10.00 6.66 1.97
C VAL A 106 -8.57 6.57 2.49
N SER A 107 -7.64 7.20 1.77
CA SER A 107 -6.27 7.46 2.19
C SER A 107 -6.11 8.95 2.45
N SER A 108 -6.06 9.36 3.71
CA SER A 108 -6.02 10.76 4.13
C SER A 108 -4.78 11.06 4.97
N ASN A 109 -4.38 12.33 5.00
CA ASN A 109 -3.40 12.82 5.96
C ASN A 109 -4.01 13.04 7.37
N GLY A 110 -5.34 13.04 7.49
CA GLY A 110 -6.10 13.14 8.74
C GLY A 110 -6.19 14.53 9.35
N THR A 111 -5.38 15.48 8.91
CA THR A 111 -5.22 16.78 9.59
C THR A 111 -6.43 17.69 9.47
N VAL A 112 -7.27 17.48 8.47
CA VAL A 112 -8.52 18.24 8.24
C VAL A 112 -9.75 17.52 8.79
N VAL A 113 -9.60 16.35 9.37
CA VAL A 113 -10.72 15.51 9.81
C VAL A 113 -11.27 15.99 11.14
N THR A 114 -12.17 16.96 11.09
CA THR A 114 -12.99 17.41 12.24
C THR A 114 -14.06 16.38 12.60
N ARG A 115 -14.75 16.56 13.72
CA ARG A 115 -15.93 15.72 14.06
C ARG A 115 -17.02 15.77 12.98
N GLU A 116 -17.23 16.94 12.38
CA GLU A 116 -18.20 17.13 11.31
C GLU A 116 -17.80 16.34 10.06
N ILE A 117 -16.52 16.41 9.64
CA ILE A 117 -15.99 15.64 8.50
C ILE A 117 -16.08 14.13 8.77
N ALA A 118 -15.77 13.70 9.99
CA ALA A 118 -15.89 12.29 10.37
C ALA A 118 -17.35 11.80 10.33
N ALA A 119 -18.31 12.59 10.78
CA ALA A 119 -19.73 12.29 10.68
C ALA A 119 -20.19 12.18 9.20
N LYS A 120 -19.84 13.16 8.35
CA LYS A 120 -20.12 13.12 6.91
C LYS A 120 -19.50 11.90 6.23
N ALA A 121 -18.30 11.49 6.65
CA ALA A 121 -17.62 10.31 6.12
C ALA A 121 -18.36 9.01 6.51
N ALA A 122 -18.90 8.94 7.73
CA ALA A 122 -19.73 7.82 8.17
C ALA A 122 -21.05 7.75 7.40
N ASP A 123 -21.75 8.89 7.23
CA ASP A 123 -22.99 8.99 6.47
C ASP A 123 -22.79 8.61 5.00
N ALA A 124 -21.67 9.03 4.39
CA ALA A 124 -21.29 8.64 3.03
C ALA A 124 -20.96 7.13 2.91
N GLY A 125 -20.76 6.42 4.02
CA GLY A 125 -20.52 4.99 4.05
C GLY A 125 -19.08 4.58 3.75
N PHE A 126 -18.09 5.43 4.07
CA PHE A 126 -16.69 5.03 3.94
C PHE A 126 -16.36 3.90 4.91
N GLY A 127 -16.05 2.71 4.38
CA GLY A 127 -15.83 1.51 5.19
C GLY A 127 -14.52 1.51 5.99
N TYR A 128 -13.54 2.31 5.56
CA TYR A 128 -12.23 2.43 6.21
C TYR A 128 -11.53 3.73 5.79
N VAL A 129 -10.90 4.40 6.74
CA VAL A 129 -10.03 5.55 6.49
C VAL A 129 -8.64 5.28 7.04
N GLY A 130 -7.64 5.20 6.16
CA GLY A 130 -6.24 5.06 6.54
C GLY A 130 -5.59 6.42 6.70
N ILE A 131 -5.06 6.71 7.90
CA ILE A 131 -4.42 7.98 8.22
C ILE A 131 -2.90 7.84 8.15
N SER A 132 -2.29 8.79 7.50
CA SER A 132 -0.84 8.85 7.31
C SER A 132 -0.15 9.53 8.47
N LEU A 133 0.77 8.83 9.14
CA LEU A 133 1.57 9.35 10.24
C LEU A 133 2.94 8.65 10.21
N ASP A 134 4.02 9.42 9.98
CA ASP A 134 5.35 8.88 9.68
C ASP A 134 6.37 9.12 10.79
N GLY A 135 5.95 9.16 12.03
CA GLY A 135 6.80 9.31 13.19
C GLY A 135 6.08 9.93 14.38
N LEU A 136 6.81 10.13 15.46
CA LEU A 136 6.38 10.93 16.59
C LEU A 136 6.31 12.43 16.20
N ALA A 137 5.87 13.27 17.10
CA ALA A 137 5.49 14.65 16.79
C ALA A 137 6.53 15.42 15.95
N GLU A 138 7.78 15.47 16.38
CA GLU A 138 8.82 16.21 15.69
C GLU A 138 9.13 15.64 14.31
N THR A 139 9.37 14.34 14.24
CA THR A 139 9.67 13.60 13.00
C THR A 139 8.50 13.70 12.02
N ASN A 140 7.27 13.44 12.48
CA ASN A 140 6.10 13.52 11.60
C ASN A 140 5.87 14.93 11.08
N ASN A 141 6.00 15.95 11.92
CA ASN A 141 5.79 17.34 11.53
C ASN A 141 6.81 17.79 10.47
N SER A 142 8.08 17.42 10.64
CA SER A 142 9.12 17.64 9.64
C SER A 142 8.82 16.89 8.34
N PHE A 143 8.47 15.60 8.43
CA PHE A 143 8.19 14.73 7.29
C PHE A 143 6.98 15.19 6.47
N ARG A 144 5.97 15.73 7.14
CA ARG A 144 4.72 16.22 6.55
C ARG A 144 4.73 17.71 6.19
N GLY A 145 5.76 18.44 6.60
CA GLY A 145 5.92 19.87 6.29
C GLY A 145 4.90 20.78 6.96
N SER A 146 4.48 20.46 8.21
CA SER A 146 3.58 21.29 9.02
C SER A 146 3.80 21.04 10.50
N GLY A 147 3.89 22.10 11.30
CA GLY A 147 4.20 22.05 12.74
C GLY A 147 3.15 21.37 13.61
N ASP A 148 1.94 21.18 13.10
CA ASP A 148 0.79 20.59 13.80
C ASP A 148 0.26 19.31 13.13
N ALA A 149 0.97 18.80 12.11
CA ALA A 149 0.52 17.63 11.35
C ALA A 149 0.28 16.40 12.23
N TYR A 150 1.15 16.14 13.21
CA TYR A 150 1.02 15.02 14.14
C TYR A 150 -0.24 15.11 15.01
N SER A 151 -0.40 16.22 15.72
CA SER A 151 -1.54 16.42 16.64
C SER A 151 -2.88 16.38 15.90
N ASN A 152 -2.95 17.03 14.74
CA ASN A 152 -4.16 17.07 13.93
C ASN A 152 -4.49 15.71 13.31
N ALA A 153 -3.49 14.96 12.79
CA ALA A 153 -3.70 13.64 12.27
C ALA A 153 -4.20 12.66 13.35
N LEU A 154 -3.59 12.69 14.54
CA LEU A 154 -4.02 11.85 15.67
C LEU A 154 -5.43 12.22 16.14
N GLN A 155 -5.76 13.50 16.19
CA GLN A 155 -7.12 13.94 16.50
C GLN A 155 -8.11 13.52 15.42
N GLY A 156 -7.74 13.59 14.15
CA GLY A 156 -8.55 13.08 13.03
C GLY A 156 -8.82 11.58 13.14
N MET A 157 -7.82 10.77 13.53
CA MET A 157 -8.03 9.35 13.81
C MET A 157 -9.05 9.12 14.93
N ARG A 158 -8.97 9.87 16.03
CA ARG A 158 -9.92 9.82 17.15
C ARG A 158 -11.34 10.19 16.69
N ASN A 159 -11.48 11.27 15.92
CA ASN A 159 -12.78 11.71 15.39
C ASN A 159 -13.42 10.64 14.51
N LEU A 160 -12.65 9.96 13.63
CA LEU A 160 -13.13 8.86 12.78
C LEU A 160 -13.57 7.65 13.62
N ARG A 161 -12.77 7.24 14.61
CA ARG A 161 -13.13 6.16 15.52
C ARG A 161 -14.43 6.46 16.26
N ASP A 162 -14.54 7.67 16.80
CA ASP A 162 -15.71 8.11 17.58
C ASP A 162 -16.98 8.21 16.69
N ALA A 163 -16.82 8.41 15.37
CA ALA A 163 -17.88 8.30 14.36
C ALA A 163 -18.15 6.85 13.89
N GLY A 164 -17.49 5.84 14.46
CA GLY A 164 -17.70 4.43 14.12
C GLY A 164 -16.99 3.95 12.86
N ILE A 165 -16.10 4.75 12.27
CA ILE A 165 -15.33 4.37 11.07
C ILE A 165 -14.10 3.56 11.47
N LYS A 166 -13.90 2.41 10.82
CA LYS A 166 -12.65 1.67 10.96
C LYS A 166 -11.50 2.51 10.46
N THR A 167 -10.49 2.71 11.31
CA THR A 167 -9.31 3.50 10.93
C THR A 167 -8.01 2.77 11.30
N GLY A 168 -6.95 3.10 10.61
CA GLY A 168 -5.63 2.56 10.86
C GLY A 168 -4.55 3.52 10.37
N LEU A 169 -3.34 3.31 10.86
CA LEU A 169 -2.20 4.14 10.57
C LEU A 169 -1.44 3.61 9.35
N ARG A 170 -0.96 4.53 8.53
CA ARG A 170 -0.06 4.31 7.40
C ARG A 170 1.27 4.98 7.70
N PHE A 171 2.34 4.21 7.72
CA PHE A 171 3.69 4.66 8.05
C PHE A 171 4.65 4.31 6.92
N THR A 172 5.29 5.31 6.30
CA THR A 172 6.32 5.06 5.30
C THR A 172 7.70 5.04 5.96
N ILE A 173 8.33 3.86 5.95
CA ILE A 173 9.61 3.67 6.63
C ILE A 173 10.78 4.20 5.78
N THR A 174 11.65 4.97 6.43
CA THR A 174 12.89 5.53 5.89
C THR A 174 13.97 5.54 6.97
N ARG A 175 15.22 5.89 6.64
CA ARG A 175 16.29 6.08 7.61
C ARG A 175 15.98 7.16 8.65
N LEU A 176 15.11 8.12 8.30
CA LEU A 176 14.77 9.24 9.19
C LEU A 176 13.84 8.85 10.34
N ASN A 177 13.05 7.76 10.19
CA ASN A 177 11.95 7.46 11.10
C ASN A 177 11.81 5.99 11.55
N PHE A 178 12.55 5.04 10.95
CA PHE A 178 12.35 3.61 11.24
C PHE A 178 12.57 3.25 12.71
N HIS A 179 13.39 4.02 13.41
CA HIS A 179 13.70 3.81 14.84
C HIS A 179 12.52 4.18 15.76
N GLU A 180 11.55 4.99 15.30
CA GLU A 180 10.35 5.35 16.03
C GLU A 180 9.19 4.37 15.84
N LEU A 181 9.32 3.40 14.92
CA LEU A 181 8.25 2.45 14.60
C LEU A 181 7.74 1.68 15.83
N PRO A 182 8.59 1.20 16.77
CA PRO A 182 8.12 0.54 17.99
C PRO A 182 7.23 1.46 18.85
N GLN A 183 7.59 2.73 19.03
CA GLN A 183 6.83 3.71 19.79
C GLN A 183 5.49 4.06 19.10
N ILE A 184 5.47 4.08 17.75
CA ILE A 184 4.22 4.23 16.97
C ILE A 184 3.29 3.03 17.20
N MET A 185 3.83 1.82 17.29
CA MET A 185 3.04 0.63 17.60
C MET A 185 2.46 0.70 19.03
N ASP A 186 3.24 1.13 20.01
CA ASP A 186 2.77 1.36 21.38
C ASP A 186 1.71 2.47 21.45
N LEU A 187 1.87 3.55 20.66
CA LEU A 187 0.86 4.60 20.53
C LEU A 187 -0.46 4.04 20.02
N LEU A 188 -0.45 3.21 18.97
CA LEU A 188 -1.67 2.61 18.43
C LEU A 188 -2.41 1.76 19.47
N VAL A 189 -1.68 0.94 20.20
CA VAL A 189 -2.24 0.14 21.31
C VAL A 189 -2.85 1.03 22.38
N LYS A 190 -2.13 2.06 22.82
CA LYS A 190 -2.60 3.03 23.84
C LYS A 190 -3.87 3.77 23.40
N GLU A 191 -3.96 4.14 22.12
CA GLU A 191 -5.10 4.86 21.56
C GLU A 191 -6.26 3.94 21.16
N GLY A 192 -6.09 2.62 21.24
CA GLY A 192 -7.10 1.64 20.85
C GLY A 192 -7.31 1.54 19.33
N PHE A 193 -6.27 1.76 18.54
CA PHE A 193 -6.30 1.52 17.11
C PHE A 193 -5.77 0.14 16.76
N HIS A 194 -6.41 -0.53 15.80
CA HIS A 194 -6.20 -1.95 15.54
C HIS A 194 -5.48 -2.25 14.22
N ARG A 195 -4.95 -1.24 13.52
CA ARG A 195 -4.27 -1.49 12.25
C ARG A 195 -3.09 -0.57 12.00
N LEU A 196 -1.98 -1.18 11.58
CA LEU A 196 -0.77 -0.53 11.09
C LEU A 196 -0.40 -1.08 9.72
N CYS A 197 -0.24 -0.19 8.73
CA CYS A 197 0.33 -0.50 7.43
C CYS A 197 1.69 0.18 7.31
N VAL A 198 2.77 -0.61 7.24
CA VAL A 198 4.14 -0.11 7.03
C VAL A 198 4.47 -0.18 5.55
N TYR A 199 4.71 0.97 4.95
CA TYR A 199 5.06 1.11 3.55
C TYR A 199 6.57 1.24 3.39
N HIS A 200 7.16 0.48 2.51
CA HIS A 200 8.52 0.75 2.04
C HIS A 200 8.51 1.94 1.08
N LEU A 201 9.53 2.79 1.17
CA LEU A 201 9.63 4.00 0.33
C LEU A 201 9.60 3.63 -1.16
N GLU A 202 8.77 4.33 -1.93
CA GLU A 202 8.75 4.24 -3.38
C GLU A 202 9.41 5.50 -4.00
N TYR A 203 10.18 5.31 -5.05
CA TYR A 203 10.97 6.38 -5.67
C TYR A 203 10.19 7.09 -6.76
N SER A 204 9.06 7.68 -6.37
CA SER A 204 8.15 8.43 -7.24
C SER A 204 7.80 9.79 -6.65
N GLY A 205 7.49 10.78 -7.48
CA GLY A 205 7.28 12.15 -7.05
C GLY A 205 8.47 12.66 -6.21
N ARG A 206 8.19 13.38 -5.10
CA ARG A 206 9.23 13.84 -4.14
C ARG A 206 9.93 12.68 -3.40
N GLY A 207 9.31 11.51 -3.33
CA GLY A 207 9.97 10.32 -2.78
C GLY A 207 11.26 9.94 -3.51
N ARG A 208 11.43 10.38 -4.76
CA ARG A 208 12.69 10.23 -5.51
C ARG A 208 13.85 11.00 -4.89
N GLU A 209 13.59 12.14 -4.30
CA GLU A 209 14.58 12.97 -3.60
C GLU A 209 15.05 12.32 -2.29
N LEU A 210 14.25 11.39 -1.76
CA LEU A 210 14.57 10.65 -0.54
C LEU A 210 15.30 9.32 -0.77
N MET A 211 15.73 8.98 -1.99
CA MET A 211 16.43 7.72 -2.26
C MET A 211 17.67 7.54 -1.36
N ASN A 212 18.41 8.62 -1.08
CA ASN A 212 19.58 8.59 -0.18
C ASN A 212 19.20 8.42 1.30
N ASN A 213 17.94 8.61 1.65
CA ASN A 213 17.37 8.39 2.99
C ASN A 213 16.60 7.07 3.07
N ASP A 214 16.59 6.26 2.03
CA ASP A 214 16.05 4.91 2.13
C ASP A 214 16.99 4.01 2.96
N LEU A 215 16.42 2.97 3.55
CA LEU A 215 17.17 2.02 4.36
C LEU A 215 18.11 1.19 3.48
N SER A 216 19.35 1.04 3.90
CA SER A 216 20.24 0.01 3.38
C SER A 216 19.65 -1.40 3.61
N PRO A 217 20.11 -2.45 2.91
CA PRO A 217 19.64 -3.82 3.14
C PRO A 217 19.73 -4.24 4.62
N ASP A 218 20.82 -3.92 5.31
CA ASP A 218 21.00 -4.26 6.72
C ASP A 218 20.08 -3.47 7.66
N GLU A 219 19.92 -2.16 7.42
CA GLU A 219 18.99 -1.32 8.19
C GLU A 219 17.55 -1.79 7.97
N ARG A 220 17.18 -2.15 6.74
CA ARG A 220 15.86 -2.66 6.39
C ARG A 220 15.58 -3.99 7.09
N ARG A 221 16.55 -4.90 7.08
CA ARG A 221 16.45 -6.18 7.81
C ARG A 221 16.22 -5.94 9.30
N LYS A 222 17.00 -5.06 9.92
CA LYS A 222 16.83 -4.68 11.34
C LYS A 222 15.45 -4.05 11.61
N ALA A 223 14.99 -3.18 10.72
CA ALA A 223 13.68 -2.55 10.85
C ALA A 223 12.53 -3.58 10.76
N VAL A 224 12.62 -4.50 9.80
CA VAL A 224 11.63 -5.58 9.62
C VAL A 224 11.69 -6.58 10.80
N ASP A 225 12.87 -6.94 11.29
CA ASP A 225 13.02 -7.77 12.49
C ASP A 225 12.38 -7.14 13.73
N ASN A 226 12.61 -5.85 13.93
CA ASN A 226 12.00 -5.11 15.04
C ASN A 226 10.48 -5.05 14.90
N LEU A 227 9.97 -4.80 13.69
CA LEU A 227 8.54 -4.83 13.39
C LEU A 227 7.93 -6.20 13.73
N PHE A 228 8.55 -7.29 13.28
CA PHE A 228 8.06 -8.65 13.51
C PHE A 228 8.05 -9.01 14.97
N ARG A 229 9.18 -8.76 15.68
CA ARG A 229 9.30 -9.00 17.10
C ARG A 229 8.25 -8.22 17.90
N LYS A 230 8.08 -6.92 17.61
CA LYS A 230 7.11 -6.07 18.31
C LYS A 230 5.66 -6.48 17.98
N THR A 231 5.39 -6.92 16.74
CA THR A 231 4.07 -7.46 16.36
C THR A 231 3.71 -8.69 17.20
N VAL A 232 4.65 -9.64 17.36
CA VAL A 232 4.44 -10.84 18.17
C VAL A 232 4.26 -10.48 19.64
N GLU A 233 5.10 -9.58 20.19
CA GLU A 233 5.01 -9.09 21.56
C GLU A 233 3.63 -8.51 21.86
N ILE A 234 3.17 -7.54 21.08
CA ILE A 234 1.87 -6.87 21.27
C ILE A 234 0.71 -7.88 21.22
N ASN A 235 0.69 -8.74 20.22
CA ASN A 235 -0.43 -9.64 20.02
C ASN A 235 -0.47 -10.79 21.06
N ARG A 236 0.68 -11.19 21.63
CA ARG A 236 0.72 -12.15 22.76
C ARG A 236 0.12 -11.58 24.05
N HIS A 237 0.07 -10.26 24.21
CA HIS A 237 -0.57 -9.59 25.33
C HIS A 237 -2.06 -9.26 25.09
N ASN A 238 -2.72 -9.99 24.18
CA ASN A 238 -4.13 -9.85 23.82
C ASN A 238 -4.51 -8.48 23.21
N HIS A 239 -3.57 -7.78 22.59
CA HIS A 239 -3.86 -6.64 21.75
C HIS A 239 -3.99 -7.10 20.31
N ASP A 240 -5.19 -6.94 19.72
CA ASP A 240 -5.44 -7.31 18.32
C ASP A 240 -4.95 -6.20 17.36
N LEU A 241 -3.63 -6.09 17.23
CA LEU A 241 -3.01 -5.14 16.28
C LEU A 241 -2.71 -5.86 14.97
N GLU A 242 -3.49 -5.57 13.95
CA GLU A 242 -3.24 -6.01 12.58
C GLU A 242 -2.07 -5.22 11.98
N VAL A 243 -0.97 -5.89 11.69
CA VAL A 243 0.23 -5.31 11.09
C VAL A 243 0.42 -5.85 9.69
N LEU A 244 0.59 -4.92 8.75
CA LEU A 244 0.75 -5.20 7.32
C LEU A 244 2.03 -4.52 6.80
N THR A 245 2.74 -5.14 5.85
CA THR A 245 3.78 -4.46 5.07
C THR A 245 3.36 -4.32 3.61
N VAL A 246 3.83 -3.26 2.96
CA VAL A 246 3.42 -2.84 1.62
C VAL A 246 4.64 -2.34 0.83
N GLY A 247 4.67 -2.65 -0.46
CA GLY A 247 5.67 -2.11 -1.39
C GLY A 247 6.99 -2.88 -1.43
N ASN A 248 7.22 -3.87 -0.56
CA ASN A 248 8.38 -4.76 -0.66
C ASN A 248 7.99 -6.22 -0.40
N TYR A 249 8.01 -7.03 -1.44
CA TYR A 249 7.60 -8.44 -1.34
C TYR A 249 8.75 -9.38 -0.92
N ALA A 250 9.97 -8.89 -0.72
CA ALA A 250 11.01 -9.61 0.01
C ALA A 250 10.58 -9.96 1.45
N ASP A 251 9.66 -9.17 2.03
CA ASP A 251 9.06 -9.45 3.34
C ASP A 251 8.33 -10.80 3.36
N ALA A 252 7.68 -11.20 2.25
CA ALA A 252 7.02 -12.50 2.15
C ALA A 252 8.04 -13.65 2.24
N ALA A 253 9.14 -13.55 1.49
CA ALA A 253 10.22 -14.53 1.54
C ALA A 253 10.88 -14.58 2.93
N TYR A 254 11.08 -13.42 3.55
CA TYR A 254 11.69 -13.31 4.86
C TYR A 254 10.81 -13.88 5.97
N ILE A 255 9.49 -13.63 5.94
CA ILE A 255 8.53 -14.26 6.86
C ILE A 255 8.52 -15.78 6.66
N TYR A 256 8.48 -16.25 5.40
CA TYR A 256 8.52 -17.66 5.10
C TYR A 256 9.75 -18.34 5.73
N MET A 257 10.94 -17.77 5.54
CA MET A 257 12.17 -18.32 6.13
C MET A 257 12.17 -18.32 7.66
N LYS A 258 11.57 -17.30 8.30
CA LYS A 258 11.45 -17.26 9.77
C LYS A 258 10.48 -18.33 10.28
N VAL A 259 9.30 -18.43 9.65
CA VAL A 259 8.28 -19.41 10.04
C VAL A 259 8.78 -20.84 9.80
N LEU A 260 9.55 -21.07 8.72
CA LEU A 260 10.09 -22.39 8.39
C LEU A 260 11.02 -22.94 9.48
N LYS A 261 11.78 -22.07 10.15
CA LYS A 261 12.67 -22.46 11.27
C LYS A 261 11.89 -22.88 12.52
N GLU A 262 10.69 -22.39 12.72
CA GLU A 262 9.86 -22.63 13.89
C GLU A 262 8.81 -23.72 13.66
N ASP A 263 8.14 -23.68 12.49
CA ASP A 263 7.04 -24.56 12.13
C ASP A 263 6.99 -24.80 10.59
N PRO A 264 7.55 -25.92 10.11
CA PRO A 264 7.56 -26.27 8.69
C PRO A 264 6.16 -26.42 8.06
N GLN A 265 5.15 -26.88 8.83
CA GLN A 265 3.79 -27.03 8.32
C GLN A 265 3.14 -25.67 8.11
N LYS A 266 3.30 -24.76 9.08
CA LYS A 266 2.84 -23.37 8.98
C LYS A 266 3.56 -22.65 7.84
N ALA A 267 4.86 -22.88 7.64
CA ALA A 267 5.62 -22.31 6.53
C ALA A 267 5.07 -22.74 5.17
N LYS A 268 4.70 -24.01 5.01
CA LYS A 268 4.05 -24.49 3.78
C LYS A 268 2.75 -23.73 3.51
N ALA A 269 1.89 -23.59 4.51
CA ALA A 269 0.63 -22.84 4.39
C ALA A 269 0.87 -21.35 4.07
N ALA A 270 1.91 -20.73 4.68
CA ALA A 270 2.31 -19.37 4.39
C ALA A 270 2.80 -19.21 2.93
N TYR A 271 3.62 -20.14 2.44
CA TYR A 271 4.09 -20.12 1.06
C TYR A 271 2.95 -20.25 0.05
N GLU A 272 2.02 -21.18 0.26
CA GLU A 272 0.81 -21.33 -0.55
C GLU A 272 -0.07 -20.05 -0.51
N HIS A 273 -0.12 -19.37 0.63
CA HIS A 273 -0.80 -18.09 0.73
C HIS A 273 -0.09 -17.04 -0.13
N PHE A 274 1.23 -16.93 -0.09
CA PHE A 274 1.97 -15.97 -0.89
C PHE A 274 1.85 -16.23 -2.38
N LEU A 275 1.82 -17.48 -2.82
CA LEU A 275 1.51 -17.84 -4.22
C LEU A 275 0.13 -17.30 -4.64
N ARG A 276 -0.89 -17.48 -3.80
CA ARG A 276 -2.25 -16.97 -4.05
C ARG A 276 -2.33 -15.45 -3.97
N ASN A 277 -1.54 -14.83 -3.11
CA ASN A 277 -1.39 -13.38 -3.08
C ASN A 277 -0.78 -12.87 -4.40
N GLY A 278 0.12 -13.64 -5.01
CA GLY A 278 0.73 -13.37 -6.31
C GLY A 278 1.66 -12.15 -6.29
N GLY A 279 2.34 -11.88 -5.20
CA GLY A 279 3.42 -10.89 -5.08
C GLY A 279 3.01 -9.46 -5.45
N GLU A 280 3.96 -8.75 -6.07
CA GLU A 280 3.75 -7.38 -6.55
C GLU A 280 2.64 -7.33 -7.62
N GLY A 281 1.72 -6.37 -7.52
CA GLY A 281 0.45 -6.40 -8.24
C GLY A 281 0.20 -5.25 -9.22
N CYS A 282 1.17 -4.39 -9.49
CA CYS A 282 1.02 -3.31 -10.47
C CYS A 282 0.67 -3.87 -11.86
N GLY A 283 -0.32 -3.26 -12.51
CA GLY A 283 -0.79 -3.68 -13.84
C GLY A 283 -1.64 -4.95 -13.87
N GLU A 284 -1.89 -5.59 -12.70
CA GLU A 284 -2.73 -6.77 -12.57
C GLU A 284 -3.83 -6.60 -11.51
N LYS A 285 -3.45 -6.35 -10.27
CA LYS A 285 -4.35 -6.23 -9.12
C LYS A 285 -4.58 -4.79 -8.67
N LEU A 286 -3.75 -3.88 -9.15
CA LEU A 286 -3.75 -2.47 -8.82
C LEU A 286 -3.70 -1.65 -10.09
N ALA A 287 -4.54 -0.61 -10.13
CA ALA A 287 -4.51 0.45 -11.11
C ALA A 287 -4.54 1.81 -10.39
N TYR A 288 -4.16 2.84 -11.09
CA TYR A 288 -4.25 4.22 -10.61
C TYR A 288 -4.91 5.09 -11.65
N ILE A 289 -5.80 5.97 -11.20
CA ILE A 289 -6.38 7.03 -12.02
C ILE A 289 -5.98 8.36 -11.38
N ASP A 290 -5.40 9.25 -12.16
CA ASP A 290 -5.07 10.58 -11.68
C ASP A 290 -6.31 11.51 -11.62
N GLU A 291 -6.11 12.73 -11.16
CA GLU A 291 -7.18 13.73 -11.02
C GLU A 291 -7.80 14.17 -12.35
N LYS A 292 -7.09 13.93 -13.46
CA LYS A 292 -7.53 14.28 -14.83
C LYS A 292 -8.12 13.11 -15.59
N GLY A 293 -8.18 11.93 -14.95
CA GLY A 293 -8.72 10.72 -15.57
C GLY A 293 -7.70 9.90 -16.35
N ASN A 294 -6.41 10.23 -16.30
CA ASN A 294 -5.38 9.39 -16.91
C ASN A 294 -5.20 8.11 -16.09
N VAL A 295 -5.10 6.99 -16.77
CA VAL A 295 -4.97 5.65 -16.18
C VAL A 295 -3.52 5.20 -16.21
N PHE A 296 -3.04 4.65 -15.08
CA PHE A 296 -1.69 4.12 -14.90
C PHE A 296 -1.74 2.74 -14.23
N ALA A 297 -0.67 1.98 -14.34
CA ALA A 297 -0.55 0.67 -13.70
C ALA A 297 -0.43 0.73 -12.16
N SER A 298 0.04 1.85 -11.61
CA SER A 298 0.05 2.21 -10.19
C SER A 298 0.36 3.69 -10.02
N GLN A 299 0.14 4.21 -8.80
CA GLN A 299 0.47 5.61 -8.44
C GLN A 299 1.98 5.92 -8.45
N HIS A 300 2.83 4.93 -8.62
CA HIS A 300 4.28 5.08 -8.64
C HIS A 300 4.88 4.96 -10.04
N MET A 301 4.06 4.78 -11.07
CA MET A 301 4.47 4.63 -12.46
C MET A 301 3.96 5.78 -13.32
N ASN A 302 4.82 6.29 -14.22
CA ASN A 302 4.51 7.47 -15.03
C ASN A 302 4.07 7.12 -16.46
N THR A 303 4.00 5.83 -16.82
CA THR A 303 3.54 5.42 -18.15
C THR A 303 2.02 5.45 -18.19
N GLU A 304 1.47 6.41 -18.93
CA GLU A 304 0.04 6.54 -19.17
C GLU A 304 -0.46 5.41 -20.07
N LEU A 305 -1.60 4.83 -19.71
CA LEU A 305 -2.25 3.74 -20.45
C LEU A 305 -3.42 4.23 -21.30
N GLY A 306 -3.94 5.40 -21.00
CA GLY A 306 -5.05 6.08 -21.66
C GLY A 306 -5.83 6.96 -20.69
N ASN A 307 -6.89 7.63 -21.18
CA ASN A 307 -7.72 8.54 -20.38
C ASN A 307 -9.19 8.08 -20.40
N ILE A 308 -9.85 8.10 -19.22
CA ILE A 308 -11.26 7.66 -19.08
C ILE A 308 -12.28 8.60 -19.76
N ARG A 309 -11.88 9.81 -20.13
CA ARG A 309 -12.71 10.72 -20.93
C ARG A 309 -12.79 10.28 -22.39
N GLU A 310 -11.82 9.51 -22.87
CA GLU A 310 -11.69 9.10 -24.26
C GLU A 310 -12.13 7.64 -24.48
N ARG A 311 -11.86 6.79 -23.51
CA ARG A 311 -12.12 5.35 -23.58
C ARG A 311 -12.55 4.80 -22.24
N SER A 312 -13.37 3.74 -22.23
CA SER A 312 -13.77 3.10 -20.97
C SER A 312 -12.55 2.54 -20.21
N PHE A 313 -12.62 2.52 -18.87
CA PHE A 313 -11.57 1.91 -18.05
C PHE A 313 -11.31 0.46 -18.47
N ASN A 314 -12.37 -0.30 -18.78
CA ASN A 314 -12.25 -1.69 -19.21
C ASN A 314 -11.45 -1.82 -20.51
N ASP A 315 -11.69 -0.95 -21.50
CA ASP A 315 -10.97 -0.99 -22.79
C ASP A 315 -9.50 -0.57 -22.63
N ILE A 316 -9.22 0.39 -21.76
CA ILE A 316 -7.85 0.79 -21.44
C ILE A 316 -7.11 -0.36 -20.74
N TRP A 317 -7.72 -0.94 -19.69
CA TRP A 317 -7.08 -1.95 -18.86
C TRP A 317 -6.85 -3.29 -19.56
N ASN A 318 -7.74 -3.66 -20.48
CA ASN A 318 -7.65 -4.89 -21.26
C ASN A 318 -7.06 -4.69 -22.66
N SER A 319 -6.50 -3.51 -22.95
CA SER A 319 -5.82 -3.24 -24.23
C SER A 319 -4.53 -4.04 -24.39
N ASN A 320 -4.07 -4.14 -25.63
CA ASN A 320 -2.77 -4.71 -25.99
C ASN A 320 -1.61 -3.71 -25.74
N ASN A 321 -1.67 -2.97 -24.62
CA ASN A 321 -0.63 -2.02 -24.25
C ASN A 321 0.64 -2.78 -23.88
N GLU A 322 1.78 -2.41 -24.49
CA GLU A 322 3.07 -3.06 -24.29
C GLU A 322 3.54 -3.00 -22.83
N PHE A 323 3.30 -1.87 -22.15
CA PHE A 323 3.71 -1.70 -20.76
C PHE A 323 2.90 -2.60 -19.82
N LEU A 324 1.59 -2.72 -20.03
CA LEU A 324 0.76 -3.68 -19.30
C LEU A 324 1.18 -5.12 -19.57
N TRP A 325 1.52 -5.42 -20.82
CA TRP A 325 2.04 -6.75 -21.15
C TRP A 325 3.33 -7.06 -20.38
N LYS A 326 4.29 -6.14 -20.34
CA LYS A 326 5.53 -6.27 -19.53
C LYS A 326 5.22 -6.51 -18.06
N LEU A 327 4.29 -5.78 -17.48
CA LEU A 327 3.90 -5.94 -16.08
C LEU A 327 3.23 -7.30 -15.81
N ARG A 328 2.43 -7.81 -16.73
CA ARG A 328 1.70 -9.08 -16.60
C ARG A 328 2.57 -10.32 -16.87
N HIS A 329 3.66 -10.15 -17.61
CA HIS A 329 4.60 -11.21 -17.97
C HIS A 329 6.02 -10.90 -17.46
N ARG A 330 6.12 -10.18 -16.37
CA ARG A 330 7.38 -9.63 -15.82
C ARG A 330 8.41 -10.71 -15.49
N GLU A 331 7.97 -11.92 -15.14
CA GLU A 331 8.82 -13.07 -14.84
C GLU A 331 9.71 -13.48 -16.02
N LYS A 332 9.30 -13.18 -17.27
CA LYS A 332 10.10 -13.44 -18.48
C LYS A 332 11.19 -12.41 -18.74
N LEU A 333 11.16 -11.30 -18.02
CA LEU A 333 12.00 -10.14 -18.26
C LEU A 333 13.08 -9.95 -17.20
N PHE A 334 13.00 -10.68 -16.08
CA PHE A 334 13.95 -10.53 -14.98
C PHE A 334 15.36 -10.95 -15.35
N ARG A 335 16.33 -10.24 -14.78
CA ARG A 335 17.77 -10.45 -14.94
C ARG A 335 18.45 -10.46 -13.58
N GLY A 336 19.74 -10.86 -13.59
CA GLY A 336 20.55 -10.89 -12.38
C GLY A 336 19.92 -11.75 -11.29
N ARG A 337 20.09 -11.35 -10.05
CA ARG A 337 19.67 -12.11 -8.88
C ARG A 337 18.18 -12.46 -8.84
N CYS A 338 17.30 -11.68 -9.48
CA CYS A 338 15.87 -12.00 -9.52
C CYS A 338 15.55 -13.18 -10.44
N ALA A 339 16.31 -13.35 -11.55
CA ALA A 339 16.09 -14.47 -12.47
C ALA A 339 16.42 -15.84 -11.84
N GLU A 340 17.35 -15.86 -10.88
CA GLU A 340 17.81 -17.07 -10.19
C GLU A 340 17.20 -17.26 -8.80
N CYS A 341 16.35 -16.31 -8.37
CA CYS A 341 15.82 -16.28 -7.01
C CYS A 341 14.73 -17.32 -6.79
N ARG A 342 14.93 -18.24 -5.83
CA ARG A 342 13.95 -19.26 -5.43
C ARG A 342 12.61 -18.70 -4.94
N PHE A 343 12.56 -17.43 -4.57
CA PHE A 343 11.36 -16.74 -4.10
C PHE A 343 10.67 -15.93 -5.21
N LEU A 344 11.09 -16.08 -6.47
CA LEU A 344 10.53 -15.28 -7.57
C LEU A 344 9.01 -15.39 -7.67
N GLU A 345 8.45 -16.59 -7.48
CA GLU A 345 7.01 -16.83 -7.59
C GLU A 345 6.18 -16.07 -6.56
N ILE A 346 6.70 -15.90 -5.32
CA ILE A 346 6.00 -15.20 -4.24
C ILE A 346 6.33 -13.71 -4.17
N CYS A 347 7.53 -13.28 -4.62
CA CYS A 347 7.97 -11.89 -4.63
C CYS A 347 7.61 -11.18 -5.94
N ARG A 348 7.76 -11.85 -7.09
CA ARG A 348 7.60 -11.31 -8.45
C ARG A 348 8.48 -10.09 -8.72
N GLY A 349 9.72 -10.14 -8.19
CA GLY A 349 10.76 -9.15 -8.45
C GLY A 349 10.62 -7.83 -7.69
N GLY A 350 9.66 -7.69 -6.79
CA GLY A 350 9.46 -6.45 -6.02
C GLY A 350 8.98 -5.26 -6.85
N SER A 351 9.25 -4.03 -6.40
CA SER A 351 8.76 -2.82 -7.07
C SER A 351 9.47 -2.56 -8.40
N ARG A 352 8.69 -2.60 -9.48
CA ARG A 352 9.18 -2.21 -10.81
C ARG A 352 9.40 -0.70 -10.92
N ALA A 353 8.65 0.10 -10.15
CA ALA A 353 8.85 1.54 -10.08
C ALA A 353 10.24 1.90 -9.52
N ARG A 354 10.68 1.22 -8.44
CA ARG A 354 12.05 1.40 -7.91
C ARG A 354 13.14 0.91 -8.86
N ALA A 355 12.93 -0.25 -9.49
CA ALA A 355 13.88 -0.77 -10.47
C ALA A 355 14.08 0.21 -11.64
N LEU A 356 13.01 0.74 -12.22
CA LEU A 356 13.06 1.76 -13.26
C LEU A 356 13.70 3.07 -12.76
N ALA A 357 13.38 3.52 -11.55
CA ALA A 357 13.89 4.77 -11.01
C ALA A 357 15.43 4.75 -10.80
N VAL A 358 16.00 3.59 -10.47
CA VAL A 358 17.44 3.44 -10.16
C VAL A 358 18.25 2.93 -11.35
N HIS A 359 17.69 1.99 -12.12
CA HIS A 359 18.45 1.28 -13.15
C HIS A 359 18.00 1.62 -14.58
N ASP A 360 16.90 2.35 -14.74
CA ASP A 360 16.24 2.57 -16.04
C ASP A 360 15.98 1.24 -16.79
N ASP A 361 15.87 0.15 -16.06
CA ASP A 361 15.68 -1.20 -16.58
C ASP A 361 14.53 -1.90 -15.81
N PHE A 362 13.48 -2.26 -16.55
CA PHE A 362 12.33 -2.98 -16.02
C PHE A 362 12.71 -4.36 -15.46
N GLY A 363 13.68 -5.03 -16.06
CA GLY A 363 14.12 -6.38 -15.66
C GLY A 363 15.12 -6.40 -14.50
N ALA A 364 15.64 -5.25 -14.10
CA ALA A 364 16.61 -5.15 -13.02
C ALA A 364 16.02 -5.58 -11.65
N PRO A 365 16.86 -6.05 -10.73
CA PRO A 365 16.44 -6.31 -9.35
C PRO A 365 15.87 -5.06 -8.66
N ASP A 366 14.90 -5.26 -7.76
CA ASP A 366 14.43 -4.20 -6.88
C ASP A 366 15.56 -3.76 -5.94
N PRO A 367 16.00 -2.48 -5.96
CA PRO A 367 17.11 -2.01 -5.12
C PRO A 367 16.80 -2.11 -3.61
N SER A 368 15.53 -2.24 -3.24
CA SER A 368 15.12 -2.41 -1.84
C SER A 368 15.04 -3.89 -1.39
N CYS A 369 15.46 -4.84 -2.23
CA CYS A 369 15.55 -6.24 -1.82
C CYS A 369 16.71 -6.42 -0.83
N TYR A 370 16.40 -6.93 0.37
CA TYR A 370 17.36 -7.11 1.46
C TYR A 370 17.70 -8.59 1.74
N LEU A 371 17.25 -9.51 0.89
CA LEU A 371 17.64 -10.92 0.98
C LEU A 371 19.10 -11.07 0.56
N THR A 372 19.83 -11.97 1.22
CA THR A 372 21.23 -12.26 0.86
C THR A 372 21.30 -13.18 -0.35
N GLU A 373 22.47 -13.25 -1.02
CA GLU A 373 22.68 -14.20 -2.13
C GLU A 373 22.50 -15.65 -1.66
N GLU A 374 23.00 -16.01 -0.48
CA GLU A 374 22.82 -17.33 0.10
C GLU A 374 21.33 -17.67 0.26
N GLU A 375 20.53 -16.73 0.77
CA GLU A 375 19.08 -16.95 0.99
C GLU A 375 18.32 -17.16 -0.31
N ILE A 376 18.71 -16.50 -1.39
CA ILE A 376 17.99 -16.60 -2.67
C ILE A 376 18.40 -17.79 -3.52
N LEU A 377 19.62 -18.31 -3.35
CA LEU A 377 20.18 -19.41 -4.15
C LEU A 377 20.05 -20.78 -3.48
N LYS A 378 19.89 -20.83 -2.14
CA LYS A 378 19.81 -22.11 -1.40
C LYS A 378 18.56 -22.88 -1.82
N PRO A 379 18.69 -24.19 -2.16
CA PRO A 379 17.54 -25.02 -2.50
C PRO A 379 16.52 -25.12 -1.35
N MET A 380 15.22 -25.06 -1.66
CA MET A 380 14.15 -25.11 -0.64
C MET A 380 14.13 -26.45 0.15
N HIS A 381 14.68 -27.52 -0.42
CA HIS A 381 14.71 -28.85 0.20
C HIS A 381 15.74 -28.99 1.34
N GLU A 382 16.76 -28.14 1.38
CA GLU A 382 17.82 -28.23 2.40
C GLU A 382 17.46 -27.55 3.72
N GLU A 383 16.48 -26.65 3.73
CA GLU A 383 16.06 -25.95 4.95
C GLU A 383 15.11 -26.75 5.84
N ALA A 384 14.43 -27.76 5.29
CA ALA A 384 13.53 -28.63 6.06
C ALA A 384 14.27 -29.74 6.82
N GLN A 385 15.60 -29.89 6.62
CA GLN A 385 16.44 -30.93 7.22
C GLN A 385 17.48 -30.38 8.22
N ALA A 386 17.57 -29.06 8.38
CA ALA A 386 18.45 -28.40 9.34
C ALA A 386 17.67 -27.83 10.54
#